data_acb61af41cb6ea655fef29d5e5dab915
#
_entry.id   acb61af41cb6ea655fef29d5e5dab915
#
_cell.length_a   1.000
_cell.length_b   1.000
_cell.length_c   1.000
_cell.angle_alpha   90.00
_cell.angle_beta   90.00
_cell.angle_gamma   90.00
#
_symmetry.space_group_name_H-M   'P 1'
#
loop_
_entity.id
_entity.type
_entity.pdbx_description
1 polymer ?
#
loop_
_entity_poly.entity_id
_entity_poly.type
_entity_poly.pdbx_seq_one_letter_code
_entity_poly.pdbx_strand_id
1 'polypeptide(L)'
;AGDIDSILVTFVWAFCRTPVDVFIMISGYFMITSHFDIKKTIRRGGKIYGAMIFYSIILSIIFFISDPSLININSVIKAFTPLMSRTLDFLSNYLIILLLSPFLNKMLASLSKKHYLYFMGIVFVAVSLWSTLATINGINNVISINKILDPYMDKSLGGFLLMYIIGGYLRLFVKQKPLEKRKPNFRYLGIFVGLCVLDFVLAAIFPQYDPAFGMFNNPIVLAESAMLVLFFRDFNFSSKFVNTVAGTTLGIYAIHENPYVRDCLWNVANFGNKHLYDTLIYIPIVIITVLLIFAGCCVIELLRLKLFELVG
;
A
#
# COMPACT_ATOMS: atom_id res chain seq x y z
N ALA A 1 17.44 26.35 11.48
CA ALA A 1 16.41 26.00 12.46
C ALA A 1 15.36 25.21 11.69
N GLY A 2 15.36 23.89 11.83
CA GLY A 2 14.29 23.06 11.29
C GLY A 2 13.04 23.34 12.12
N ASP A 3 11.97 23.73 11.45
CA ASP A 3 10.71 24.03 12.08
C ASP A 3 10.21 22.81 12.85
N ILE A 4 9.79 22.99 14.09
CA ILE A 4 9.24 21.93 14.96
C ILE A 4 8.11 21.17 14.23
N ASP A 5 7.41 21.86 13.33
CA ASP A 5 6.30 21.36 12.55
C ASP A 5 6.71 20.34 11.50
N SER A 6 7.87 20.51 10.87
CA SER A 6 8.43 19.50 9.95
C SER A 6 8.79 18.20 10.70
N ILE A 7 9.26 18.32 11.94
CA ILE A 7 9.64 17.19 12.80
C ILE A 7 8.40 16.37 13.19
N LEU A 8 7.31 17.04 13.58
CA LEU A 8 6.08 16.37 13.98
C LEU A 8 5.40 15.66 12.81
N VAL A 9 5.35 16.31 11.66
CA VAL A 9 4.83 15.71 10.42
C VAL A 9 5.67 14.51 10.01
N THR A 10 6.99 14.61 10.04
CA THR A 10 7.91 13.50 9.74
C THR A 10 7.73 12.33 10.70
N PHE A 11 7.52 12.63 12.00
CA PHE A 11 7.24 11.61 13.00
C PHE A 11 5.95 10.85 12.69
N VAL A 12 4.84 11.55 12.47
CA VAL A 12 3.55 10.91 12.11
C VAL A 12 3.69 10.13 10.81
N TRP A 13 4.40 10.67 9.83
CA TRP A 13 4.61 10.03 8.54
C TRP A 13 5.38 8.71 8.65
N ALA A 14 6.41 8.61 9.52
CA ALA A 14 7.14 7.38 9.77
C ALA A 14 6.21 6.22 10.21
N PHE A 15 5.16 6.51 10.98
CA PHE A 15 4.17 5.50 11.40
C PHE A 15 3.11 5.18 10.33
N CYS A 16 2.96 6.04 9.32
CA CYS A 16 1.90 5.93 8.31
C CYS A 16 2.37 5.30 6.98
N ARG A 17 3.64 4.87 6.86
CA ARG A 17 4.22 4.34 5.61
C ARG A 17 3.82 2.89 5.30
N THR A 18 3.52 2.11 6.31
CA THR A 18 3.35 0.64 6.23
C THR A 18 2.05 0.11 5.59
N PRO A 19 0.94 0.86 5.40
CA PRO A 19 -0.34 0.26 5.00
C PRO A 19 -0.31 -0.49 3.67
N VAL A 20 0.40 0.01 2.67
CA VAL A 20 0.52 -0.64 1.34
C VAL A 20 1.24 -1.97 1.47
N ASP A 21 2.37 -1.98 2.15
CA ASP A 21 3.21 -3.16 2.37
C ASP A 21 2.47 -4.23 3.15
N VAL A 22 1.84 -3.82 4.26
CA VAL A 22 1.05 -4.71 5.11
C VAL A 22 -0.08 -5.35 4.30
N PHE A 23 -0.78 -4.59 3.46
CA PHE A 23 -1.85 -5.12 2.62
C PHE A 23 -1.34 -6.20 1.64
N ILE A 24 -0.21 -5.93 0.97
CA ILE A 24 0.38 -6.89 0.02
C ILE A 24 0.98 -8.09 0.76
N MET A 25 1.65 -7.87 1.90
CA MET A 25 2.19 -8.96 2.73
C MET A 25 1.07 -9.87 3.27
N ILE A 26 -0.06 -9.31 3.73
CA ILE A 26 -1.25 -10.06 4.13
C ILE A 26 -1.77 -10.89 2.96
N SER A 27 -1.82 -10.32 1.76
CA SER A 27 -2.24 -11.04 0.55
C SER A 27 -1.31 -12.22 0.27
N GLY A 28 0.01 -12.04 0.29
CA GLY A 28 1.00 -13.10 0.15
C GLY A 28 0.85 -14.17 1.24
N TYR A 29 0.67 -13.73 2.50
CA TYR A 29 0.51 -14.60 3.65
C TYR A 29 -0.69 -15.56 3.53
N PHE A 30 -1.84 -15.06 3.09
CA PHE A 30 -3.05 -15.90 2.97
C PHE A 30 -3.13 -16.65 1.65
N MET A 31 -2.60 -16.10 0.57
CA MET A 31 -2.73 -16.70 -0.75
C MET A 31 -1.68 -17.78 -1.03
N ILE A 32 -0.51 -17.76 -0.37
CA ILE A 32 0.57 -18.72 -0.62
C ILE A 32 0.15 -20.19 -0.44
N THR A 33 -0.81 -20.47 0.44
CA THR A 33 -1.35 -21.81 0.69
C THR A 33 -2.63 -22.10 -0.10
N SER A 34 -3.05 -21.22 -1.00
CA SER A 34 -4.25 -21.41 -1.81
C SER A 34 -4.01 -22.47 -2.89
N HIS A 35 -5.04 -23.28 -3.17
CA HIS A 35 -5.02 -24.18 -4.29
C HIS A 35 -4.91 -23.42 -5.62
N PHE A 36 -4.22 -24.06 -6.59
CA PHE A 36 -4.08 -23.52 -7.92
C PHE A 36 -5.45 -23.50 -8.64
N ASP A 37 -6.05 -22.33 -8.79
CA ASP A 37 -7.35 -22.14 -9.44
C ASP A 37 -7.36 -20.82 -10.22
N ILE A 38 -7.06 -20.94 -11.51
CA ILE A 38 -7.00 -19.79 -12.42
C ILE A 38 -8.39 -19.17 -12.62
N LYS A 39 -9.45 -20.00 -12.75
CA LYS A 39 -10.82 -19.48 -12.99
C LYS A 39 -11.28 -18.60 -11.82
N LYS A 40 -11.08 -19.07 -10.60
CA LYS A 40 -11.38 -18.30 -9.39
C LYS A 40 -10.56 -17.02 -9.30
N THR A 41 -9.28 -17.09 -9.69
CA THR A 41 -8.39 -15.92 -9.68
C THR A 41 -8.81 -14.88 -10.71
N ILE A 42 -9.13 -15.28 -11.95
CA ILE A 42 -9.65 -14.37 -12.99
C ILE A 42 -10.97 -13.75 -12.54
N ARG A 43 -11.88 -14.53 -11.95
CA ARG A 43 -13.15 -13.98 -11.42
C ARG A 43 -12.92 -12.92 -10.34
N ARG A 44 -11.98 -13.15 -9.44
CA ARG A 44 -11.59 -12.16 -8.41
C ARG A 44 -10.96 -10.91 -9.03
N GLY A 45 -10.02 -11.10 -9.95
CA GLY A 45 -9.41 -10.01 -10.69
C GLY A 45 -10.42 -9.19 -11.48
N GLY A 46 -11.38 -9.86 -12.14
CA GLY A 46 -12.47 -9.20 -12.85
C GLY A 46 -13.35 -8.32 -11.96
N LYS A 47 -13.62 -8.74 -10.71
CA LYS A 47 -14.35 -7.91 -9.74
C LYS A 47 -13.58 -6.64 -9.36
N ILE A 48 -12.26 -6.76 -9.15
CA ILE A 48 -11.39 -5.61 -8.83
C ILE A 48 -11.33 -4.67 -10.03
N TYR A 49 -11.06 -5.20 -11.22
CA TYR A 49 -11.01 -4.40 -12.45
C TYR A 49 -12.35 -3.72 -12.76
N GLY A 50 -13.47 -4.43 -12.56
CA GLY A 50 -14.80 -3.85 -12.70
C GLY A 50 -15.05 -2.69 -11.73
N ALA A 51 -14.58 -2.79 -10.48
CA ALA A 51 -14.65 -1.68 -9.53
C ALA A 51 -13.75 -0.51 -9.96
N MET A 52 -12.55 -0.76 -10.47
CA MET A 52 -11.66 0.28 -11.00
C MET A 52 -12.33 1.05 -12.16
N ILE A 53 -12.89 0.33 -13.13
CA ILE A 53 -13.61 0.95 -14.27
C ILE A 53 -14.82 1.73 -13.76
N PHE A 54 -15.63 1.13 -12.88
CA PHE A 54 -16.82 1.79 -12.35
C PHE A 54 -16.48 3.13 -11.71
N TYR A 55 -15.53 3.17 -10.77
CA TYR A 55 -15.15 4.42 -10.12
C TYR A 55 -14.44 5.38 -11.06
N SER A 56 -13.60 4.89 -11.96
CA SER A 56 -12.93 5.75 -12.93
C SER A 56 -13.94 6.47 -13.83
N ILE A 57 -14.97 5.78 -14.32
CA ILE A 57 -15.99 6.37 -15.19
C ILE A 57 -16.94 7.29 -14.40
N ILE A 58 -17.50 6.81 -13.29
CA ILE A 58 -18.48 7.58 -12.50
C ILE A 58 -17.87 8.89 -11.99
N LEU A 59 -16.65 8.82 -11.42
CA LEU A 59 -15.99 10.01 -10.91
C LEU A 59 -15.62 10.97 -12.04
N SER A 60 -15.13 10.45 -13.19
CA SER A 60 -14.87 11.30 -14.35
C SER A 60 -16.13 12.02 -14.82
N ILE A 61 -17.29 11.34 -14.88
CA ILE A 61 -18.56 11.96 -15.28
C ILE A 61 -18.93 13.07 -14.29
N ILE A 62 -18.85 12.83 -12.98
CA ILE A 62 -19.18 13.82 -11.95
C ILE A 62 -18.31 15.07 -12.13
N PHE A 63 -17.00 14.90 -12.28
CA PHE A 63 -16.08 16.03 -12.42
C PHE A 63 -16.21 16.73 -13.77
N PHE A 64 -16.51 16.02 -14.85
CA PHE A 64 -16.73 16.63 -16.17
C PHE A 64 -18.02 17.46 -16.22
N ILE A 65 -19.05 17.09 -15.45
CA ILE A 65 -20.25 17.91 -15.30
C ILE A 65 -19.94 19.17 -14.49
N SER A 66 -19.10 19.06 -13.45
CA SER A 66 -18.70 20.19 -12.59
C SER A 66 -17.75 21.16 -13.30
N ASP A 67 -16.85 20.63 -14.13
CA ASP A 67 -15.87 21.40 -14.90
C ASP A 67 -15.67 20.78 -16.29
N PRO A 68 -16.40 21.24 -17.32
CA PRO A 68 -16.27 20.75 -18.68
C PRO A 68 -14.89 20.96 -19.31
N SER A 69 -14.04 21.84 -18.77
CA SER A 69 -12.69 22.06 -19.26
C SER A 69 -11.78 20.86 -19.06
N LEU A 70 -12.13 19.95 -18.13
CA LEU A 70 -11.42 18.70 -17.89
C LEU A 70 -11.65 17.65 -19.02
N ILE A 71 -12.65 17.87 -19.89
CA ILE A 71 -12.99 16.93 -20.94
C ILE A 71 -11.99 17.09 -22.10
N ASN A 72 -11.14 16.07 -22.27
CA ASN A 72 -10.29 15.91 -23.42
C ASN A 72 -10.15 14.43 -23.76
N ILE A 73 -9.67 14.13 -24.97
CA ILE A 73 -9.56 12.74 -25.43
C ILE A 73 -8.73 11.87 -24.48
N ASN A 74 -7.67 12.43 -23.89
CA ASN A 74 -6.80 11.69 -22.97
C ASN A 74 -7.51 11.39 -21.64
N SER A 75 -8.29 12.32 -21.08
CA SER A 75 -9.06 12.10 -19.85
C SER A 75 -10.14 11.05 -20.05
N VAL A 76 -10.80 11.04 -21.21
CA VAL A 76 -11.79 10.02 -21.57
C VAL A 76 -11.12 8.65 -21.71
N ILE A 77 -10.02 8.54 -22.44
CA ILE A 77 -9.27 7.28 -22.59
C ILE A 77 -8.83 6.75 -21.20
N LYS A 78 -8.29 7.63 -20.35
CA LYS A 78 -7.86 7.24 -18.98
C LYS A 78 -9.04 6.74 -18.13
N ALA A 79 -10.22 7.32 -18.26
CA ALA A 79 -11.41 6.87 -17.54
C ALA A 79 -11.81 5.43 -17.91
N PHE A 80 -11.68 5.04 -19.17
CA PHE A 80 -12.00 3.69 -19.66
C PHE A 80 -10.85 2.68 -19.53
N THR A 81 -9.62 3.15 -19.35
CA THR A 81 -8.43 2.29 -19.26
C THR A 81 -7.63 2.49 -17.97
N PRO A 82 -8.24 2.41 -16.78
CA PRO A 82 -7.57 2.75 -15.52
C PRO A 82 -6.33 1.89 -15.23
N LEU A 83 -6.30 0.65 -15.69
CA LEU A 83 -5.16 -0.25 -15.54
C LEU A 83 -3.96 0.19 -16.41
N MET A 84 -4.23 0.53 -17.69
CA MET A 84 -3.16 0.88 -18.65
C MET A 84 -2.67 2.31 -18.44
N SER A 85 -3.57 3.22 -18.06
CA SER A 85 -3.24 4.61 -17.76
C SER A 85 -2.57 4.79 -16.41
N ARG A 86 -2.48 3.72 -15.60
CA ARG A 86 -1.96 3.73 -14.23
C ARG A 86 -2.63 4.79 -13.35
N THR A 87 -3.88 5.08 -13.60
CA THR A 87 -4.66 6.07 -12.83
C THR A 87 -4.77 5.66 -11.35
N LEU A 88 -4.79 4.35 -11.09
CA LEU A 88 -4.82 3.73 -9.78
C LEU A 88 -3.64 2.75 -9.64
N ASP A 89 -2.44 3.28 -9.47
CA ASP A 89 -1.17 2.53 -9.48
C ASP A 89 -1.16 1.32 -8.55
N PHE A 90 -1.61 1.50 -7.31
CA PHE A 90 -1.66 0.42 -6.34
C PHE A 90 -2.58 -0.73 -6.80
N LEU A 91 -3.82 -0.42 -7.21
CA LEU A 91 -4.77 -1.43 -7.67
C LEU A 91 -4.29 -2.13 -8.95
N SER A 92 -3.61 -1.40 -9.84
CA SER A 92 -3.04 -1.96 -11.06
C SER A 92 -1.97 -3.00 -10.75
N ASN A 93 -1.01 -2.67 -9.90
CA ASN A 93 0.04 -3.61 -9.47
C ASN A 93 -0.52 -4.77 -8.66
N TYR A 94 -1.47 -4.49 -7.75
CA TYR A 94 -2.14 -5.53 -6.97
C TYR A 94 -2.89 -6.53 -7.85
N LEU A 95 -3.60 -6.04 -8.87
CA LEU A 95 -4.32 -6.89 -9.82
C LEU A 95 -3.38 -7.83 -10.58
N ILE A 96 -2.21 -7.32 -11.02
CA ILE A 96 -1.20 -8.13 -11.68
C ILE A 96 -0.67 -9.21 -10.74
N ILE A 97 -0.31 -8.86 -9.49
CA ILE A 97 0.15 -9.83 -8.49
C ILE A 97 -0.93 -10.87 -8.20
N LEU A 98 -2.20 -10.45 -8.06
CA LEU A 98 -3.31 -11.37 -7.86
C LEU A 98 -3.45 -12.38 -9.01
N LEU A 99 -3.36 -11.92 -10.26
CA LEU A 99 -3.46 -12.79 -11.44
C LEU A 99 -2.26 -13.75 -11.56
N LEU A 100 -1.07 -13.30 -11.17
CA LEU A 100 0.14 -14.14 -11.14
C LEU A 100 0.19 -15.07 -9.92
N SER A 101 -0.60 -14.82 -8.88
CA SER A 101 -0.49 -15.52 -7.60
C SER A 101 -0.60 -17.06 -7.69
N PRO A 102 -1.43 -17.70 -8.54
CA PRO A 102 -1.44 -19.16 -8.62
C PRO A 102 -0.09 -19.74 -9.03
N PHE A 103 0.59 -19.10 -9.97
CA PHE A 103 1.91 -19.51 -10.46
C PHE A 103 2.99 -19.24 -9.42
N LEU A 104 2.98 -18.02 -8.84
CA LEU A 104 3.91 -17.64 -7.78
C LEU A 104 3.79 -18.56 -6.57
N ASN A 105 2.58 -18.88 -6.15
CA ASN A 105 2.34 -19.77 -5.02
C ASN A 105 2.90 -21.15 -5.25
N LYS A 106 2.63 -21.73 -6.46
CA LYS A 106 3.15 -23.04 -6.82
C LYS A 106 4.68 -23.07 -6.82
N MET A 107 5.31 -22.07 -7.39
CA MET A 107 6.77 -21.91 -7.42
C MET A 107 7.33 -21.75 -6.00
N LEU A 108 6.84 -20.78 -5.25
CA LEU A 108 7.37 -20.41 -3.92
C LEU A 108 7.15 -21.53 -2.89
N ALA A 109 5.97 -22.19 -2.89
CA ALA A 109 5.66 -23.27 -1.96
C ALA A 109 6.48 -24.54 -2.21
N SER A 110 7.03 -24.72 -3.42
CA SER A 110 7.91 -25.85 -3.74
C SER A 110 9.34 -25.67 -3.24
N LEU A 111 9.73 -24.46 -2.85
CA LEU A 111 11.08 -24.15 -2.40
C LEU A 111 11.32 -24.62 -0.96
N SER A 112 12.50 -25.20 -0.70
CA SER A 112 12.97 -25.37 0.67
C SER A 112 13.19 -24.02 1.33
N LYS A 113 13.17 -23.97 2.67
CA LYS A 113 13.41 -22.71 3.42
C LYS A 113 14.68 -22.00 2.96
N LYS A 114 15.76 -22.76 2.70
CA LYS A 114 17.05 -22.22 2.26
C LYS A 114 16.96 -21.59 0.87
N HIS A 115 16.34 -22.28 -0.08
CA HIS A 115 16.16 -21.77 -1.44
C HIS A 115 15.18 -20.59 -1.49
N TYR A 116 14.14 -20.60 -0.65
CA TYR A 116 13.24 -19.47 -0.50
C TYR A 116 13.98 -18.21 -0.01
N LEU A 117 14.83 -18.36 1.00
CA LEU A 117 15.64 -17.25 1.52
C LEU A 117 16.62 -16.72 0.47
N TYR A 118 17.25 -17.58 -0.33
CA TYR A 118 18.10 -17.14 -1.41
C TYR A 118 17.34 -16.35 -2.46
N PHE A 119 16.19 -16.87 -2.90
CA PHE A 119 15.33 -16.18 -3.86
C PHE A 119 14.85 -14.82 -3.32
N MET A 120 14.32 -14.81 -2.11
CA MET A 120 13.87 -13.58 -1.43
C MET A 120 15.03 -12.59 -1.26
N GLY A 121 16.24 -13.06 -0.90
CA GLY A 121 17.42 -12.23 -0.74
C GLY A 121 17.86 -11.58 -2.06
N ILE A 122 17.85 -12.32 -3.17
CA ILE A 122 18.16 -11.78 -4.50
C ILE A 122 17.16 -10.68 -4.88
N VAL A 123 15.86 -10.95 -4.72
CA VAL A 123 14.81 -9.96 -5.01
C VAL A 123 14.92 -8.76 -4.07
N PHE A 124 15.21 -8.98 -2.79
CA PHE A 124 15.42 -7.91 -1.81
C PHE A 124 16.60 -7.00 -2.19
N VAL A 125 17.73 -7.57 -2.55
CA VAL A 125 18.91 -6.78 -2.98
C VAL A 125 18.57 -5.97 -4.22
N ALA A 126 17.95 -6.61 -5.24
CA ALA A 126 17.66 -5.95 -6.51
C ALA A 126 16.58 -4.86 -6.39
N VAL A 127 15.54 -5.09 -5.61
CA VAL A 127 14.35 -4.21 -5.57
C VAL A 127 14.38 -3.23 -4.40
N SER A 128 14.84 -3.67 -3.22
CA SER A 128 14.83 -2.86 -1.99
C SER A 128 16.15 -2.17 -1.76
N LEU A 129 17.19 -2.94 -1.49
CA LEU A 129 18.49 -2.39 -1.09
C LEU A 129 19.09 -1.51 -2.20
N TRP A 130 19.09 -2.02 -3.44
CA TRP A 130 19.63 -1.30 -4.58
C TRP A 130 18.87 -0.01 -4.87
N SER A 131 17.54 -0.07 -4.85
CA SER A 131 16.67 1.10 -5.03
C SER A 131 16.90 2.17 -3.95
N THR A 132 16.99 1.73 -2.68
CA THR A 132 17.27 2.65 -1.55
C THR A 132 18.63 3.31 -1.69
N LEU A 133 19.69 2.54 -2.02
CA LEU A 133 21.03 3.09 -2.24
C LEU A 133 21.08 4.05 -3.44
N ALA A 134 20.30 3.77 -4.49
CA ALA A 134 20.23 4.60 -5.68
C ALA A 134 19.62 6.00 -5.42
N THR A 135 18.80 6.16 -4.39
CA THR A 135 18.25 7.47 -4.01
C THR A 135 19.19 8.29 -3.14
N ILE A 136 20.27 7.70 -2.61
CA ILE A 136 21.28 8.44 -1.85
C ILE A 136 22.11 9.27 -2.82
N ASN A 137 22.03 10.60 -2.68
CA ASN A 137 22.83 11.54 -3.48
C ASN A 137 24.33 11.24 -3.36
N GLY A 138 25.00 11.17 -4.51
CA GLY A 138 26.43 10.81 -4.60
C GLY A 138 26.62 9.42 -5.22
N ILE A 139 25.84 8.41 -4.88
CA ILE A 139 25.91 7.10 -5.53
C ILE A 139 25.32 7.18 -6.94
N ASN A 140 24.21 7.90 -7.12
CA ASN A 140 23.59 8.17 -8.42
C ASN A 140 24.51 8.88 -9.42
N ASN A 141 25.44 9.70 -8.94
CA ASN A 141 26.38 10.42 -9.79
C ASN A 141 27.55 9.55 -10.27
N VAL A 142 27.86 8.48 -9.55
CA VAL A 142 28.98 7.58 -9.85
C VAL A 142 28.54 6.38 -10.68
N ILE A 143 27.39 5.82 -10.36
CA ILE A 143 26.87 4.63 -11.01
C ILE A 143 25.54 5.03 -11.68
N SER A 144 25.45 4.96 -13.02
CA SER A 144 24.20 5.24 -13.76
C SER A 144 23.15 4.14 -13.51
N ILE A 145 22.79 3.93 -12.26
CA ILE A 145 21.85 2.93 -11.77
C ILE A 145 20.46 3.15 -12.40
N ASN A 146 20.11 4.42 -12.65
CA ASN A 146 18.82 4.85 -13.23
C ASN A 146 18.52 4.30 -14.63
N LYS A 147 19.51 3.75 -15.33
CA LYS A 147 19.29 3.16 -16.67
C LYS A 147 18.85 1.70 -16.63
N ILE A 148 19.07 1.00 -15.52
CA ILE A 148 18.80 -0.44 -15.39
C ILE A 148 17.57 -0.67 -14.49
N LEU A 149 17.46 0.08 -13.39
CA LEU A 149 16.36 -0.01 -12.43
C LEU A 149 15.86 1.39 -12.14
N ASP A 150 14.56 1.61 -12.27
CA ASP A 150 13.94 2.86 -11.86
C ASP A 150 14.16 3.05 -10.35
N PRO A 151 14.79 4.15 -9.88
CA PRO A 151 14.96 4.41 -8.45
C PRO A 151 13.63 4.51 -7.71
N TYR A 152 12.54 4.81 -8.41
CA TYR A 152 11.18 4.84 -7.86
C TYR A 152 10.46 3.49 -7.97
N MET A 153 11.20 2.37 -7.87
CA MET A 153 10.62 1.02 -7.89
C MET A 153 9.71 0.70 -6.70
N ASP A 154 9.57 1.60 -5.75
CA ASP A 154 8.67 1.46 -4.60
C ASP A 154 7.21 1.19 -5.02
N LYS A 155 6.75 1.88 -6.07
CA LYS A 155 5.42 1.70 -6.67
C LYS A 155 5.42 0.74 -7.86
N SER A 156 6.49 -0.02 -8.04
CA SER A 156 6.64 -0.96 -9.14
C SER A 156 6.08 -2.34 -8.81
N LEU A 157 5.85 -3.12 -9.85
CA LEU A 157 5.50 -4.54 -9.73
C LEU A 157 6.55 -5.32 -8.93
N GLY A 158 7.84 -4.95 -9.05
CA GLY A 158 8.93 -5.57 -8.31
C GLY A 158 8.81 -5.38 -6.79
N GLY A 159 8.47 -4.16 -6.33
CA GLY A 159 8.21 -3.87 -4.92
C GLY A 159 7.06 -4.71 -4.37
N PHE A 160 5.94 -4.75 -5.10
CA PHE A 160 4.78 -5.58 -4.73
C PHE A 160 5.12 -7.08 -4.71
N LEU A 161 5.92 -7.55 -5.65
CA LEU A 161 6.38 -8.94 -5.67
C LEU A 161 7.22 -9.27 -4.42
N LEU A 162 8.14 -8.38 -4.03
CA LEU A 162 8.94 -8.55 -2.83
C LEU A 162 8.08 -8.62 -1.57
N MET A 163 7.13 -7.70 -1.40
CA MET A 163 6.19 -7.69 -0.27
C MET A 163 5.37 -8.98 -0.23
N TYR A 164 4.90 -9.45 -1.39
CA TYR A 164 4.18 -10.72 -1.51
C TYR A 164 5.03 -11.92 -1.11
N ILE A 165 6.29 -11.97 -1.54
CA ILE A 165 7.26 -13.01 -1.17
C ILE A 165 7.51 -13.00 0.34
N ILE A 166 7.71 -11.83 0.94
CA ILE A 166 7.89 -11.70 2.40
C ILE A 166 6.67 -12.25 3.12
N GLY A 167 5.45 -11.86 2.72
CA GLY A 167 4.21 -12.38 3.28
C GLY A 167 4.11 -13.91 3.19
N GLY A 168 4.45 -14.48 2.04
CA GLY A 168 4.53 -15.93 1.84
C GLY A 168 5.55 -16.62 2.75
N TYR A 169 6.72 -16.03 2.93
CA TYR A 169 7.75 -16.52 3.86
C TYR A 169 7.24 -16.56 5.31
N LEU A 170 6.59 -15.48 5.75
CA LEU A 170 6.00 -15.40 7.08
C LEU A 170 4.97 -16.51 7.32
N ARG A 171 4.22 -16.90 6.30
CA ARG A 171 3.24 -18.00 6.37
C ARG A 171 3.89 -19.37 6.45
N LEU A 172 4.85 -19.64 5.56
CA LEU A 172 5.39 -20.98 5.37
C LEU A 172 6.44 -21.35 6.42
N PHE A 173 7.25 -20.40 6.86
CA PHE A 173 8.47 -20.71 7.62
C PHE A 173 8.55 -20.09 9.00
N VAL A 174 7.69 -19.11 9.33
CA VAL A 174 7.64 -18.56 10.69
C VAL A 174 6.61 -19.35 11.50
N LYS A 175 7.11 -20.04 12.54
CA LYS A 175 6.28 -20.88 13.40
C LYS A 175 5.05 -20.13 13.93
N GLN A 176 3.91 -20.79 13.83
CA GLN A 176 2.64 -20.31 14.38
C GLN A 176 2.21 -21.20 15.55
N LYS A 177 1.65 -20.58 16.57
CA LYS A 177 0.94 -21.32 17.63
C LYS A 177 -0.43 -21.78 17.10
N PRO A 178 -0.99 -22.88 17.62
CA PRO A 178 -2.39 -23.24 17.39
C PRO A 178 -3.32 -22.07 17.72
N LEU A 179 -4.43 -21.93 16.99
CA LEU A 179 -5.32 -20.76 17.07
C LEU A 179 -5.77 -20.45 18.50
N GLU A 180 -6.09 -21.50 19.27
CA GLU A 180 -6.55 -21.43 20.67
C GLU A 180 -5.48 -20.87 21.64
N LYS A 181 -4.19 -21.02 21.29
CA LYS A 181 -3.05 -20.58 22.09
C LYS A 181 -2.40 -19.29 21.59
N ARG A 182 -3.00 -18.64 20.57
CA ARG A 182 -2.48 -17.38 20.05
C ARG A 182 -2.80 -16.25 21.02
N LYS A 183 -1.78 -15.50 21.35
CA LYS A 183 -1.89 -14.22 22.07
C LYS A 183 -0.99 -13.22 21.37
N PRO A 184 -1.42 -11.95 21.28
CA PRO A 184 -0.61 -10.89 20.71
C PRO A 184 0.78 -10.89 21.33
N ASN A 185 1.79 -10.91 20.48
CA ASN A 185 3.16 -10.83 20.95
C ASN A 185 3.65 -9.37 20.84
N PHE A 186 3.58 -8.66 21.95
CA PHE A 186 3.98 -7.25 22.03
C PHE A 186 5.44 -6.99 21.71
N ARG A 187 6.30 -8.01 21.63
CA ARG A 187 7.67 -7.86 21.12
C ARG A 187 7.67 -7.40 19.66
N TYR A 188 6.77 -7.91 18.83
CA TYR A 188 6.65 -7.46 17.44
C TYR A 188 6.21 -5.99 17.36
N LEU A 189 5.27 -5.58 18.21
CA LEU A 189 4.87 -4.17 18.31
C LEU A 189 6.01 -3.30 18.80
N GLY A 190 6.77 -3.73 19.79
CA GLY A 190 7.95 -3.01 20.30
C GLY A 190 9.04 -2.84 19.22
N ILE A 191 9.30 -3.90 18.43
CA ILE A 191 10.24 -3.82 17.29
C ILE A 191 9.71 -2.87 16.23
N PHE A 192 8.42 -2.95 15.88
CA PHE A 192 7.77 -2.02 14.95
C PHE A 192 7.98 -0.56 15.37
N VAL A 193 7.62 -0.22 16.61
CA VAL A 193 7.78 1.15 17.13
C VAL A 193 9.25 1.56 17.12
N GLY A 194 10.17 0.66 17.50
CA GLY A 194 11.61 0.93 17.46
C GLY A 194 12.12 1.23 16.05
N LEU A 195 11.63 0.50 15.03
CA LEU A 195 11.95 0.74 13.62
C LEU A 195 11.36 2.07 13.12
N CYS A 196 10.11 2.40 13.46
CA CYS A 196 9.53 3.70 13.12
C CYS A 196 10.31 4.88 13.75
N VAL A 197 10.76 4.71 14.99
CA VAL A 197 11.63 5.72 15.63
C VAL A 197 12.97 5.81 14.93
N LEU A 198 13.56 4.68 14.54
CA LEU A 198 14.81 4.66 13.75
C LEU A 198 14.63 5.36 12.42
N ASP A 199 13.56 5.06 11.68
CA ASP A 199 13.23 5.69 10.39
C ASP A 199 13.06 7.20 10.54
N PHE A 200 12.29 7.64 11.57
CA PHE A 200 12.14 9.04 11.93
C PHE A 200 13.49 9.71 12.23
N VAL A 201 14.33 9.09 13.06
CA VAL A 201 15.64 9.66 13.44
C VAL A 201 16.55 9.79 12.21
N LEU A 202 16.57 8.78 11.34
CA LEU A 202 17.35 8.83 10.10
C LEU A 202 16.85 9.93 9.16
N ALA A 203 15.54 10.09 8.99
CA ALA A 203 14.97 11.16 8.18
C ALA A 203 15.27 12.55 8.78
N ALA A 204 15.25 12.67 10.12
CA ALA A 204 15.55 13.94 10.80
C ALA A 204 17.04 14.33 10.74
N ILE A 205 17.95 13.34 10.84
CA ILE A 205 19.41 13.58 10.78
C ILE A 205 19.88 13.80 9.34
N PHE A 206 19.23 13.10 8.38
CA PHE A 206 19.61 13.11 6.97
C PHE A 206 18.46 13.58 6.08
N PRO A 207 17.94 14.80 6.24
CA PRO A 207 16.77 15.29 5.48
C PRO A 207 17.00 15.30 3.95
N GLN A 208 18.27 15.38 3.51
CA GLN A 208 18.64 15.29 2.10
C GLN A 208 18.37 13.91 1.49
N TYR A 209 18.20 12.86 2.31
CA TYR A 209 17.90 11.48 1.90
C TYR A 209 16.45 11.07 2.23
N ASP A 210 15.62 12.02 2.64
CA ASP A 210 14.21 11.76 2.98
C ASP A 210 13.45 10.97 1.89
N PRO A 211 13.67 11.23 0.57
CA PRO A 211 13.05 10.39 -0.47
C PRO A 211 13.40 8.90 -0.34
N ALA A 212 14.63 8.57 0.08
CA ALA A 212 15.06 7.17 0.27
C ALA A 212 14.32 6.49 1.42
N PHE A 213 14.11 7.21 2.52
CA PHE A 213 13.38 6.69 3.68
C PHE A 213 11.87 6.60 3.43
N GLY A 214 11.33 7.42 2.51
CA GLY A 214 9.91 7.47 2.16
C GLY A 214 9.41 6.34 1.27
N MET A 215 10.28 5.51 0.72
CA MET A 215 9.91 4.46 -0.24
C MET A 215 9.24 3.26 0.45
N PHE A 216 8.18 2.72 -0.13
CA PHE A 216 7.52 1.49 0.35
C PHE A 216 8.44 0.27 0.33
N ASN A 217 9.38 0.19 -0.62
CA ASN A 217 10.36 -0.89 -0.70
C ASN A 217 11.64 -0.66 0.12
N ASN A 218 11.69 0.40 0.96
CA ASN A 218 12.78 0.63 1.88
C ASN A 218 12.93 -0.55 2.85
N PRO A 219 14.16 -1.04 3.14
CA PRO A 219 14.39 -2.15 4.05
C PRO A 219 13.75 -1.98 5.44
N ILE A 220 13.75 -0.75 5.99
CA ILE A 220 13.17 -0.46 7.30
C ILE A 220 11.65 -0.58 7.24
N VAL A 221 11.00 0.04 6.23
CA VAL A 221 9.54 -0.01 6.04
C VAL A 221 9.06 -1.44 5.79
N LEU A 222 9.80 -2.23 5.02
CA LEU A 222 9.51 -3.66 4.83
C LEU A 222 9.60 -4.44 6.15
N ALA A 223 10.59 -4.14 7.01
CA ALA A 223 10.72 -4.78 8.32
C ALA A 223 9.59 -4.34 9.28
N GLU A 224 9.24 -3.06 9.32
CA GLU A 224 8.09 -2.52 10.06
C GLU A 224 6.81 -3.25 9.69
N SER A 225 6.54 -3.35 8.40
CA SER A 225 5.35 -4.01 7.84
C SER A 225 5.30 -5.48 8.20
N ALA A 226 6.43 -6.18 8.12
CA ALA A 226 6.54 -7.58 8.54
C ALA A 226 6.25 -7.75 10.04
N MET A 227 6.73 -6.83 10.89
CA MET A 227 6.45 -6.85 12.34
C MET A 227 4.97 -6.62 12.63
N LEU A 228 4.31 -5.70 11.94
CA LEU A 228 2.86 -5.50 12.07
C LEU A 228 2.08 -6.74 11.64
N VAL A 229 2.42 -7.36 10.50
CA VAL A 229 1.77 -8.61 10.07
C VAL A 229 1.93 -9.70 11.11
N LEU A 230 3.13 -9.88 11.69
CA LEU A 230 3.38 -10.86 12.74
C LEU A 230 2.62 -10.54 14.04
N PHE A 231 2.49 -9.28 14.40
CA PHE A 231 1.74 -8.85 15.57
C PHE A 231 0.25 -9.17 15.42
N PHE A 232 -0.37 -8.72 14.32
CA PHE A 232 -1.80 -8.93 14.08
C PHE A 232 -2.15 -10.39 13.75
N ARG A 233 -1.22 -11.17 13.19
CA ARG A 233 -1.40 -12.61 12.94
C ARG A 233 -1.82 -13.39 14.19
N ASP A 234 -1.29 -12.99 15.33
CA ASP A 234 -1.49 -13.68 16.59
C ASP A 234 -2.71 -13.16 17.38
N PHE A 235 -3.47 -12.20 16.82
CA PHE A 235 -4.77 -11.81 17.37
C PHE A 235 -5.84 -12.84 17.03
N ASN A 236 -6.54 -13.28 18.07
CA ASN A 236 -7.76 -14.07 17.92
C ASN A 236 -8.96 -13.14 18.10
N PHE A 237 -9.27 -12.37 17.05
CA PHE A 237 -10.35 -11.38 17.06
C PHE A 237 -11.21 -11.56 15.83
N SER A 238 -12.53 -11.60 16.03
CA SER A 238 -13.51 -11.63 14.94
C SER A 238 -14.60 -10.59 15.21
N SER A 239 -14.83 -9.73 14.23
CA SER A 239 -15.90 -8.73 14.28
C SER A 239 -16.54 -8.61 12.91
N LYS A 240 -17.87 -8.72 12.86
CA LYS A 240 -18.65 -8.50 11.64
C LYS A 240 -18.41 -7.08 11.08
N PHE A 241 -18.37 -6.09 11.96
CA PHE A 241 -18.11 -4.70 11.58
C PHE A 241 -16.75 -4.55 10.90
N VAL A 242 -15.67 -5.03 11.54
CA VAL A 242 -14.31 -4.97 10.99
C VAL A 242 -14.22 -5.70 9.66
N ASN A 243 -14.82 -6.89 9.54
CA ASN A 243 -14.81 -7.65 8.29
C ASN A 243 -15.57 -6.94 7.17
N THR A 244 -16.69 -6.29 7.49
CA THR A 244 -17.46 -5.50 6.52
C THR A 244 -16.63 -4.30 6.02
N VAL A 245 -16.04 -3.54 6.94
CA VAL A 245 -15.17 -2.40 6.61
C VAL A 245 -13.93 -2.86 5.83
N ALA A 246 -13.29 -3.94 6.23
CA ALA A 246 -12.15 -4.52 5.51
C ALA A 246 -12.52 -4.93 4.06
N GLY A 247 -13.76 -5.39 3.85
CA GLY A 247 -14.28 -5.71 2.51
C GLY A 247 -14.40 -4.50 1.57
N THR A 248 -14.45 -3.29 2.10
CA THR A 248 -14.56 -2.04 1.31
C THR A 248 -13.21 -1.40 0.97
N THR A 249 -12.09 -1.88 1.51
CA THR A 249 -10.78 -1.21 1.44
C THR A 249 -10.33 -0.88 0.01
N LEU A 250 -10.54 -1.79 -0.96
CA LEU A 250 -10.16 -1.55 -2.35
C LEU A 250 -11.03 -0.48 -3.01
N GLY A 251 -12.32 -0.43 -2.68
CA GLY A 251 -13.23 0.61 -3.15
C GLY A 251 -12.90 1.97 -2.53
N ILE A 252 -12.60 2.01 -1.23
CA ILE A 252 -12.12 3.22 -0.56
C ILE A 252 -10.91 3.78 -1.29
N TYR A 253 -9.91 2.93 -1.59
CA TYR A 253 -8.73 3.33 -2.35
C TYR A 253 -9.12 3.87 -3.74
N ALA A 254 -9.97 3.17 -4.47
CA ALA A 254 -10.36 3.57 -5.82
C ALA A 254 -11.10 4.92 -5.86
N ILE A 255 -11.75 5.32 -4.77
CA ILE A 255 -12.44 6.60 -4.64
C ILE A 255 -11.45 7.71 -4.29
N HIS A 256 -10.76 7.63 -3.13
CA HIS A 256 -9.97 8.75 -2.63
C HIS A 256 -8.67 8.98 -3.39
N GLU A 257 -8.08 7.94 -4.00
CA GLU A 257 -6.90 8.05 -4.85
C GLU A 257 -7.22 8.32 -6.33
N ASN A 258 -8.49 8.40 -6.71
CA ASN A 258 -8.83 8.91 -8.03
C ASN A 258 -8.26 10.33 -8.19
N PRO A 259 -7.51 10.64 -9.28
CA PRO A 259 -6.83 11.93 -9.41
C PRO A 259 -7.71 13.14 -9.15
N TYR A 260 -8.94 13.14 -9.69
CA TYR A 260 -9.88 14.26 -9.49
C TYR A 260 -10.31 14.39 -8.03
N VAL A 261 -10.61 13.27 -7.36
CA VAL A 261 -11.04 13.27 -5.95
C VAL A 261 -9.88 13.64 -5.05
N ARG A 262 -8.70 13.07 -5.30
CA ARG A 262 -7.49 13.34 -4.51
C ARG A 262 -7.16 14.84 -4.52
N ASP A 263 -7.11 15.45 -5.69
CA ASP A 263 -6.79 16.87 -5.81
C ASP A 263 -7.85 17.75 -5.13
N CYS A 264 -9.14 17.40 -5.23
CA CYS A 264 -10.22 18.06 -4.50
C CYS A 264 -10.06 17.90 -2.98
N LEU A 265 -9.77 16.69 -2.49
CA LEU A 265 -9.56 16.42 -1.06
C LEU A 265 -8.39 17.21 -0.48
N TRP A 266 -7.27 17.29 -1.20
CA TRP A 266 -6.10 18.08 -0.78
C TRP A 266 -6.44 19.58 -0.67
N ASN A 267 -7.21 20.11 -1.62
CA ASN A 267 -7.62 21.50 -1.62
C ASN A 267 -8.62 21.82 -0.50
N VAL A 268 -9.66 20.97 -0.33
CA VAL A 268 -10.71 21.17 0.70
C VAL A 268 -10.16 20.96 2.11
N ALA A 269 -9.34 19.94 2.31
CA ALA A 269 -8.73 19.68 3.61
C ALA A 269 -7.66 20.70 4.00
N ASN A 270 -7.25 21.53 3.02
CA ASN A 270 -6.25 22.58 3.22
C ASN A 270 -4.95 22.06 3.87
N PHE A 271 -4.58 20.82 3.57
CA PHE A 271 -3.38 20.17 4.10
C PHE A 271 -2.08 20.89 3.69
N GLY A 272 -2.14 21.79 2.72
CA GLY A 272 -1.02 22.64 2.30
C GLY A 272 -0.91 23.95 3.05
N ASN A 273 -1.80 24.26 3.99
CA ASN A 273 -1.77 25.51 4.73
C ASN A 273 -0.71 25.48 5.83
N LYS A 274 0.44 26.12 5.55
CA LYS A 274 1.58 26.17 6.49
C LYS A 274 1.23 26.75 7.85
N HIS A 275 0.24 27.65 7.95
CA HIS A 275 -0.22 28.21 9.22
C HIS A 275 -0.91 27.20 10.13
N LEU A 276 -1.46 26.11 9.57
CA LEU A 276 -2.03 25.02 10.37
C LEU A 276 -0.93 24.11 10.93
N TYR A 277 0.21 23.97 10.24
CA TYR A 277 1.33 23.14 10.69
C TYR A 277 1.94 23.66 12.00
N ASP A 278 1.85 24.96 12.26
CA ASP A 278 2.42 25.62 13.42
C ASP A 278 1.56 25.46 14.70
N THR A 279 0.49 24.66 14.64
CA THR A 279 -0.44 24.51 15.75
C THR A 279 -0.59 23.06 16.17
N LEU A 280 -0.60 22.78 17.47
CA LEU A 280 -0.89 21.45 18.04
C LEU A 280 -2.26 20.90 17.60
N ILE A 281 -3.12 21.77 17.06
CA ILE A 281 -4.45 21.43 16.53
C ILE A 281 -4.34 20.71 15.19
N TYR A 282 -3.22 20.81 14.48
CA TYR A 282 -3.03 20.18 13.16
C TYR A 282 -3.26 18.66 13.19
N ILE A 283 -2.65 17.95 14.14
CA ILE A 283 -2.77 16.48 14.23
C ILE A 283 -4.22 16.04 14.44
N PRO A 284 -4.97 16.57 15.43
CA PRO A 284 -6.39 16.23 15.54
C PRO A 284 -7.21 16.53 14.27
N ILE A 285 -6.94 17.66 13.58
CA ILE A 285 -7.62 18.00 12.31
C ILE A 285 -7.32 16.94 11.26
N VAL A 286 -6.05 16.57 11.06
CA VAL A 286 -5.67 15.54 10.10
C VAL A 286 -6.35 14.21 10.41
N ILE A 287 -6.31 13.76 11.67
CA ILE A 287 -6.93 12.50 12.09
C ILE A 287 -8.45 12.52 11.81
N ILE A 288 -9.14 13.58 12.21
CA ILE A 288 -10.59 13.70 12.00
C ILE A 288 -10.91 13.72 10.51
N THR A 289 -10.17 14.48 9.71
CA THR A 289 -10.38 14.57 8.25
C THR A 289 -10.17 13.21 7.58
N VAL A 290 -9.09 12.49 7.92
CA VAL A 290 -8.83 11.15 7.39
C VAL A 290 -9.94 10.18 7.77
N LEU A 291 -10.42 10.22 9.02
CA LEU A 291 -11.54 9.37 9.46
C LEU A 291 -12.84 9.68 8.73
N LEU A 292 -13.14 10.95 8.48
CA LEU A 292 -14.32 11.38 7.73
C LEU A 292 -14.25 10.94 6.27
N ILE A 293 -13.10 11.13 5.61
CA ILE A 293 -12.87 10.66 4.23
C ILE A 293 -13.02 9.14 4.17
N PHE A 294 -12.38 8.42 5.09
CA PHE A 294 -12.46 6.96 5.15
C PHE A 294 -13.91 6.48 5.33
N ALA A 295 -14.63 7.06 6.29
CA ALA A 295 -16.03 6.71 6.54
C ALA A 295 -16.92 7.02 5.34
N GLY A 296 -16.77 8.19 4.71
CA GLY A 296 -17.52 8.56 3.51
C GLY A 296 -17.27 7.60 2.35
N CYS A 297 -16.00 7.31 2.04
CA CYS A 297 -15.64 6.33 1.00
C CYS A 297 -16.15 4.91 1.33
N CYS A 298 -16.12 4.52 2.61
CA CYS A 298 -16.66 3.22 3.06
C CYS A 298 -18.16 3.12 2.80
N VAL A 299 -18.93 4.15 3.13
CA VAL A 299 -20.37 4.19 2.87
C VAL A 299 -20.66 4.11 1.37
N ILE A 300 -19.96 4.88 0.54
CA ILE A 300 -20.11 4.85 -0.92
C ILE A 300 -19.84 3.45 -1.47
N GLU A 301 -18.77 2.79 -1.01
CA GLU A 301 -18.44 1.43 -1.46
C GLU A 301 -19.48 0.41 -1.00
N LEU A 302 -19.99 0.51 0.23
CA LEU A 302 -21.06 -0.36 0.70
C LEU A 302 -22.34 -0.20 -0.13
N LEU A 303 -22.70 1.03 -0.50
CA LEU A 303 -23.83 1.30 -1.38
C LEU A 303 -23.60 0.67 -2.76
N ARG A 304 -22.40 0.82 -3.34
CA ARG A 304 -22.05 0.17 -4.62
C ARG A 304 -22.19 -1.35 -4.53
N LEU A 305 -21.60 -1.97 -3.51
CA LEU A 305 -21.65 -3.41 -3.33
C LEU A 305 -23.11 -3.90 -3.25
N LYS A 306 -23.94 -3.20 -2.47
CA LYS A 306 -25.36 -3.52 -2.34
C LYS A 306 -26.12 -3.36 -3.65
N LEU A 307 -25.84 -2.30 -4.42
CA LEU A 307 -26.41 -2.09 -5.73
C LEU A 307 -26.09 -3.24 -6.70
N PHE A 308 -24.84 -3.68 -6.73
CA PHE A 308 -24.39 -4.77 -7.59
C PHE A 308 -24.94 -6.14 -7.14
N GLU A 309 -25.24 -6.34 -5.85
CA GLU A 309 -25.93 -7.54 -5.36
C GLU A 309 -27.41 -7.59 -5.80
N LEU A 310 -28.03 -6.42 -6.00
CA LEU A 310 -29.42 -6.34 -6.45
C LEU A 310 -29.59 -6.53 -7.97
N VAL A 311 -28.55 -6.26 -8.72
CA VAL A 311 -28.57 -6.29 -10.21
C VAL A 311 -28.03 -7.62 -10.77
N GLY A 312 -27.26 -8.40 -10.00
CA GLY A 312 -26.60 -9.62 -10.47
C GLY A 312 -26.73 -10.79 -9.55
#